data_036ce45cb549a7bdccaa029ec1a694ff
#
_entry.id   036ce45cb549a7bdccaa029ec1a694ff
#
_cell.length_a   1.000
_cell.length_b   1.000
_cell.length_c   1.000
_cell.angle_alpha   90.00
_cell.angle_beta   90.00
_cell.angle_gamma   90.00
#
_symmetry.space_group_name_H-M   'P 1'
#
loop_
_entity.id
_entity.type
_entity.pdbx_description
1 polymer ?
#
loop_
_entity_poly.entity_id
_entity_poly.type
_entity_poly.pdbx_seq_one_letter_code
_entity_poly.pdbx_strand_id
1 'polypeptide(L)'
;MNTQGSEASEVKKPEGMRQLIIARKDLQMSPGKLAAQVSHASMAFITDMLRKGDVDEELSMDTGDVEAYHISITMPPDIYNDWLNGIFTKTICEAKNRNHLMKAISMAEELGLQEGKDFFPIKDNCLTEMEPEEYDENGTGRTLT
;
A
#
# COMPACT_ATOMS: atom_id res chain seq x y z
N MET A 1 19.95 -8.13 50.36
CA MET A 1 19.62 -7.11 49.36
C MET A 1 19.50 -7.82 48.02
N ASN A 2 18.26 -8.10 47.59
CA ASN A 2 17.99 -8.73 46.29
C ASN A 2 17.79 -7.63 45.25
N THR A 3 18.72 -7.49 44.33
CA THR A 3 18.56 -6.72 43.11
C THR A 3 17.90 -7.62 42.06
N GLN A 4 16.59 -7.51 41.88
CA GLN A 4 15.90 -8.05 40.71
C GLN A 4 16.26 -7.16 39.52
N GLY A 5 17.09 -7.69 38.64
CA GLY A 5 17.28 -7.12 37.30
C GLY A 5 15.98 -7.26 36.52
N SER A 6 15.40 -6.16 36.10
CA SER A 6 14.31 -6.14 35.13
C SER A 6 14.84 -6.61 33.79
N GLU A 7 14.53 -7.84 33.39
CA GLU A 7 14.70 -8.29 32.02
C GLU A 7 13.79 -7.43 31.13
N ALA A 8 14.42 -6.55 30.36
CA ALA A 8 13.73 -5.88 29.26
C ALA A 8 13.27 -6.98 28.29
N SER A 9 11.96 -7.14 28.16
CA SER A 9 11.38 -8.06 27.19
C SER A 9 11.88 -7.68 25.80
N GLU A 10 12.72 -8.54 25.21
CA GLU A 10 13.10 -8.42 23.79
C GLU A 10 11.81 -8.40 22.97
N VAL A 11 11.53 -7.26 22.34
CA VAL A 11 10.46 -7.16 21.35
C VAL A 11 10.85 -8.09 20.21
N LYS A 12 10.24 -9.27 20.13
CA LYS A 12 10.45 -10.20 19.02
C LYS A 12 10.19 -9.46 17.72
N LYS A 13 11.24 -9.33 16.90
CA LYS A 13 11.07 -8.83 15.52
C LYS A 13 10.09 -9.75 14.82
N PRO A 14 9.04 -9.21 14.21
CA PRO A 14 8.08 -10.04 13.51
C PRO A 14 8.80 -10.75 12.36
N GLU A 15 8.75 -12.07 12.36
CA GLU A 15 9.30 -12.90 11.30
C GLU A 15 8.31 -12.95 10.12
N GLY A 16 8.83 -13.02 8.90
CA GLY A 16 8.06 -13.18 7.68
C GLY A 16 7.80 -11.89 6.89
N MET A 17 7.34 -12.07 5.66
CA MET A 17 7.00 -11.00 4.73
C MET A 17 5.71 -10.30 5.15
N ARG A 18 5.65 -8.97 4.98
CA ARG A 18 4.47 -8.18 5.29
C ARG A 18 4.34 -6.98 4.36
N GLN A 19 3.14 -6.53 4.17
CA GLN A 19 2.87 -5.23 3.57
C GLN A 19 2.89 -4.14 4.67
N LEU A 20 3.75 -3.13 4.49
CA LEU A 20 3.76 -1.94 5.35
C LEU A 20 2.92 -0.85 4.71
N ILE A 21 1.97 -0.31 5.45
CA ILE A 21 1.11 0.81 5.05
C ILE A 21 1.38 1.95 6.02
N ILE A 22 1.65 3.13 5.50
CA ILE A 22 1.92 4.33 6.31
C ILE A 22 0.87 5.38 5.97
N ALA A 23 0.09 5.80 6.96
CA ALA A 23 -0.96 6.79 6.80
C ALA A 23 -0.64 8.07 7.56
N ARG A 24 -1.03 9.23 7.02
CA ARG A 24 -0.80 10.54 7.63
C ARG A 24 -1.81 10.83 8.74
N LYS A 25 -1.29 11.15 9.92
CA LYS A 25 -2.09 11.49 11.11
C LYS A 25 -2.62 12.92 11.09
N ASP A 26 -1.85 13.85 10.54
CA ASP A 26 -2.17 15.28 10.50
C ASP A 26 -3.41 15.63 9.65
N LEU A 27 -3.78 14.75 8.73
CA LEU A 27 -4.98 14.89 7.90
C LEU A 27 -6.29 14.69 8.70
N GLN A 28 -6.22 14.16 9.91
CA GLN A 28 -7.37 13.94 10.80
C GLN A 28 -8.58 13.30 10.09
N MET A 29 -8.28 12.36 9.20
CA MET A 29 -9.31 11.65 8.44
C MET A 29 -10.33 10.99 9.37
N SER A 30 -11.61 11.01 9.00
CA SER A 30 -12.61 10.20 9.67
C SER A 30 -12.24 8.71 9.60
N PRO A 31 -12.72 7.86 10.52
CA PRO A 31 -12.44 6.42 10.48
C PRO A 31 -12.78 5.79 9.13
N GLY A 32 -13.89 6.21 8.50
CA GLY A 32 -14.28 5.73 7.18
C GLY A 32 -13.31 6.15 6.08
N LYS A 33 -12.86 7.40 6.10
CA LYS A 33 -11.89 7.92 5.13
C LYS A 33 -10.53 7.25 5.30
N LEU A 34 -10.06 7.10 6.54
CA LEU A 34 -8.81 6.38 6.83
C LEU A 34 -8.89 4.93 6.33
N ALA A 35 -9.98 4.24 6.60
CA ALA A 35 -10.19 2.87 6.12
C ALA A 35 -10.14 2.78 4.60
N ALA A 36 -10.74 3.74 3.89
CA ALA A 36 -10.69 3.81 2.43
C ALA A 36 -9.24 4.02 1.93
N GLN A 37 -8.47 4.95 2.53
CA GLN A 37 -7.09 5.20 2.13
C GLN A 37 -6.18 3.99 2.42
N VAL A 38 -6.32 3.34 3.56
CA VAL A 38 -5.61 2.09 3.89
C VAL A 38 -5.96 0.97 2.90
N SER A 39 -7.23 0.88 2.49
CA SER A 39 -7.67 -0.10 1.49
C SER A 39 -7.06 0.19 0.12
N HIS A 40 -7.00 1.45 -0.31
CA HIS A 40 -6.30 1.84 -1.55
C HIS A 40 -4.83 1.45 -1.50
N ALA A 41 -4.13 1.77 -0.41
CA ALA A 41 -2.73 1.39 -0.23
C ALA A 41 -2.53 -0.13 -0.22
N SER A 42 -3.42 -0.86 0.46
CA SER A 42 -3.38 -2.32 0.52
C SER A 42 -3.50 -2.97 -0.86
N MET A 43 -4.33 -2.41 -1.72
CA MET A 43 -4.64 -2.96 -3.05
C MET A 43 -3.74 -2.40 -4.16
N ALA A 44 -2.95 -1.36 -3.89
CA ALA A 44 -2.25 -0.59 -4.93
C ALA A 44 -1.39 -1.47 -5.84
N PHE A 45 -0.57 -2.36 -5.28
CA PHE A 45 0.32 -3.20 -6.06
C PHE A 45 -0.45 -4.22 -6.94
N ILE A 46 -1.51 -4.84 -6.41
CA ILE A 46 -2.35 -5.79 -7.16
C ILE A 46 -3.10 -5.07 -8.29
N THR A 47 -3.68 -3.91 -7.99
CA THR A 47 -4.41 -3.14 -9.00
C THR A 47 -3.49 -2.59 -10.08
N ASP A 48 -2.24 -2.23 -9.73
CA ASP A 48 -1.23 -1.83 -10.71
C ASP A 48 -0.84 -3.00 -11.61
N MET A 49 -0.59 -4.19 -11.04
CA MET A 49 -0.34 -5.40 -11.81
C MET A 49 -1.48 -5.76 -12.75
N LEU A 50 -2.73 -5.69 -12.27
CA LEU A 50 -3.91 -5.97 -13.10
C LEU A 50 -4.07 -4.98 -14.25
N ARG A 51 -3.79 -3.69 -14.02
CA ARG A 51 -3.87 -2.65 -15.06
C ARG A 51 -2.78 -2.77 -16.12
N LYS A 52 -1.62 -3.33 -15.76
CA LYS A 52 -0.46 -3.54 -16.64
C LYS A 52 -0.40 -4.97 -17.19
N GLY A 53 -1.23 -5.86 -16.69
CA GLY A 53 -1.26 -7.27 -17.10
C GLY A 53 -1.77 -7.43 -18.54
N ASP A 54 -1.33 -8.50 -19.18
CA ASP A 54 -1.76 -8.85 -20.52
C ASP A 54 -3.21 -9.37 -20.49
N VAL A 55 -4.07 -8.80 -21.32
CA VAL A 55 -5.44 -9.28 -21.53
C VAL A 55 -5.38 -10.38 -22.57
N ASP A 56 -5.80 -11.58 -22.19
CA ASP A 56 -5.97 -12.70 -23.12
C ASP A 56 -7.32 -12.56 -23.83
N GLU A 57 -7.30 -12.07 -25.06
CA GLU A 57 -8.51 -11.83 -25.85
C GLU A 57 -9.23 -13.14 -26.22
N GLU A 58 -8.50 -14.24 -26.43
CA GLU A 58 -9.11 -15.54 -26.77
C GLU A 58 -9.90 -16.11 -25.60
N LEU A 59 -9.32 -16.07 -24.39
CA LEU A 59 -10.00 -16.51 -23.17
C LEU A 59 -11.10 -15.53 -22.70
N SER A 60 -10.96 -14.25 -23.04
CA SER A 60 -11.92 -13.21 -22.64
C SER A 60 -13.26 -13.33 -23.39
N MET A 61 -13.30 -13.99 -24.53
CA MET A 61 -14.47 -14.08 -25.40
C MET A 61 -15.38 -15.30 -25.15
N ASP A 62 -14.97 -16.29 -24.36
CA ASP A 62 -15.63 -17.60 -24.26
C ASP A 62 -16.32 -17.88 -22.92
N THR A 63 -16.94 -16.90 -22.33
CA THR A 63 -17.72 -17.07 -21.08
C THR A 63 -19.24 -17.09 -21.29
N GLY A 64 -19.72 -17.38 -22.47
CA GLY A 64 -21.14 -17.38 -22.81
C GLY A 64 -21.73 -15.98 -22.85
N ASP A 65 -22.85 -15.74 -22.14
CA ASP A 65 -23.56 -14.45 -22.13
C ASP A 65 -22.90 -13.34 -21.27
N VAL A 66 -21.69 -13.57 -20.70
CA VAL A 66 -21.00 -12.62 -19.82
C VAL A 66 -19.67 -12.21 -20.46
N GLU A 67 -19.52 -10.92 -20.75
CA GLU A 67 -18.22 -10.34 -21.08
C GLU A 67 -17.30 -10.40 -19.85
N ALA A 68 -16.18 -11.14 -19.94
CA ALA A 68 -15.18 -11.23 -18.90
C ALA A 68 -13.78 -11.05 -19.50
N TYR A 69 -12.87 -10.47 -18.72
CA TYR A 69 -11.48 -10.33 -19.10
C TYR A 69 -10.62 -11.34 -18.36
N HIS A 70 -9.81 -12.09 -19.09
CA HIS A 70 -8.71 -12.88 -18.54
C HIS A 70 -7.44 -12.04 -18.54
N ILE A 71 -6.86 -11.80 -17.38
CA ILE A 71 -5.68 -10.98 -17.22
C ILE A 71 -4.59 -11.82 -16.58
N SER A 72 -3.45 -11.94 -17.27
CA SER A 72 -2.27 -12.61 -16.74
C SER A 72 -1.35 -11.60 -16.06
N ILE A 73 -0.94 -11.91 -14.82
CA ILE A 73 0.02 -11.12 -14.06
C ILE A 73 1.21 -11.97 -13.65
N THR A 74 2.39 -11.36 -13.57
CA THR A 74 3.60 -12.00 -13.07
C THR A 74 3.96 -11.43 -11.71
N MET A 75 4.17 -12.31 -10.75
CA MET A 75 4.49 -11.95 -9.37
C MET A 75 5.74 -12.71 -8.91
N PRO A 76 6.64 -12.08 -8.12
CA PRO A 76 7.75 -12.79 -7.50
C PRO A 76 7.26 -13.96 -6.65
N PRO A 77 7.93 -15.13 -6.72
CA PRO A 77 7.51 -16.33 -5.99
C PRO A 77 7.43 -16.17 -4.48
N ASP A 78 8.30 -15.38 -3.88
CA ASP A 78 8.33 -15.06 -2.45
C ASP A 78 7.09 -14.23 -2.04
N ILE A 79 6.69 -13.24 -2.82
CA ILE A 79 5.46 -12.47 -2.57
C ILE A 79 4.23 -13.40 -2.65
N TYR A 80 4.20 -14.28 -3.65
CA TYR A 80 3.08 -15.20 -3.82
C TYR A 80 3.03 -16.26 -2.73
N ASN A 81 4.13 -16.98 -2.46
CA ASN A 81 4.16 -18.10 -1.55
C ASN A 81 4.21 -17.68 -0.08
N ASP A 82 5.09 -16.72 0.26
CA ASP A 82 5.39 -16.42 1.65
C ASP A 82 4.43 -15.38 2.24
N TRP A 83 3.86 -14.52 1.40
CA TRP A 83 2.92 -13.51 1.87
C TRP A 83 1.50 -13.76 1.39
N LEU A 84 1.22 -13.82 0.09
CA LEU A 84 -0.15 -13.90 -0.44
C LEU A 84 -0.84 -15.23 -0.04
N ASN A 85 -0.18 -16.36 -0.23
CA ASN A 85 -0.62 -17.69 0.21
C ASN A 85 -0.20 -18.02 1.65
N GLY A 86 0.64 -17.19 2.27
CA GLY A 86 1.10 -17.34 3.64
C GLY A 86 0.16 -16.65 4.62
N ILE A 87 0.74 -15.88 5.55
CA ILE A 87 -0.02 -15.23 6.63
C ILE A 87 -0.70 -13.93 6.20
N PHE A 88 -0.42 -13.41 5.02
CA PHE A 88 -1.01 -12.19 4.45
C PHE A 88 -0.96 -10.96 5.38
N THR A 89 0.10 -10.85 6.17
CA THR A 89 0.24 -9.84 7.22
C THR A 89 0.36 -8.45 6.64
N LYS A 90 -0.38 -7.53 7.23
CA LYS A 90 -0.29 -6.08 6.98
C LYS A 90 0.03 -5.36 8.28
N THR A 91 0.90 -4.36 8.20
CA THR A 91 1.22 -3.48 9.32
C THR A 91 0.88 -2.05 8.93
N ILE A 92 0.08 -1.38 9.76
CA ILE A 92 -0.30 0.02 9.52
C ILE A 92 0.46 0.88 10.53
N CYS A 93 1.18 1.87 10.03
CA CYS A 93 1.92 2.85 10.81
C CYS A 93 1.40 4.27 10.55
N GLU A 94 1.62 5.16 11.50
CA GLU A 94 1.28 6.57 11.34
C GLU A 94 2.49 7.43 11.02
N ALA A 95 2.42 8.25 9.98
CA ALA A 95 3.30 9.39 9.79
C ALA A 95 2.69 10.62 10.45
N LYS A 96 3.48 11.36 11.25
CA LYS A 96 2.98 12.55 11.97
C LYS A 96 2.43 13.61 11.02
N ASN A 97 3.04 13.75 9.85
CA ASN A 97 2.72 14.74 8.82
C ASN A 97 3.34 14.35 7.47
N ARG A 98 3.10 15.18 6.45
CA ARG A 98 3.64 14.99 5.10
C ARG A 98 5.16 14.79 5.09
N ASN A 99 5.92 15.58 5.86
CA ASN A 99 7.39 15.47 5.90
C ASN A 99 7.86 14.12 6.43
N HIS A 100 7.16 13.53 7.41
CA HIS A 100 7.47 12.20 7.90
C HIS A 100 7.16 11.12 6.85
N LEU A 101 6.08 11.26 6.10
CA LEU A 101 5.78 10.35 5.01
C LEU A 101 6.80 10.47 3.87
N MET A 102 7.19 11.70 3.50
CA MET A 102 8.25 11.94 2.50
C MET A 102 9.60 11.35 2.92
N LYS A 103 9.94 11.39 4.21
CA LYS A 103 11.15 10.73 4.72
C LYS A 103 11.08 9.19 4.56
N ALA A 104 9.92 8.59 4.78
CA ALA A 104 9.75 7.15 4.55
C ALA A 104 9.95 6.79 3.06
N ILE A 105 9.43 7.62 2.15
CA ILE A 105 9.64 7.48 0.70
C ILE A 105 11.14 7.59 0.37
N SER A 106 11.81 8.64 0.84
CA SER A 106 13.26 8.80 0.61
C SER A 106 14.08 7.63 1.14
N MET A 107 13.73 7.10 2.33
CA MET A 107 14.39 5.92 2.87
C MET A 107 14.15 4.67 2.01
N ALA A 108 12.96 4.51 1.45
CA ALA A 108 12.68 3.40 0.53
C ALA A 108 13.55 3.50 -0.73
N GLU A 109 13.68 4.70 -1.30
CA GLU A 109 14.54 4.97 -2.46
C GLU A 109 16.03 4.74 -2.14
N GLU A 110 16.51 5.18 -0.97
CA GLU A 110 17.88 4.94 -0.49
C GLU A 110 18.19 3.44 -0.32
N LEU A 111 17.18 2.63 0.01
CA LEU A 111 17.27 1.17 0.06
C LEU A 111 17.19 0.50 -1.32
N GLY A 112 17.05 1.28 -2.38
CA GLY A 112 16.96 0.79 -3.76
C GLY A 112 15.57 0.33 -4.17
N LEU A 113 14.54 0.61 -3.36
CA LEU A 113 13.15 0.33 -3.71
C LEU A 113 12.64 1.32 -4.75
N GLN A 114 11.78 0.86 -5.64
CA GLN A 114 11.28 1.65 -6.78
C GLN A 114 9.78 1.94 -6.63
N GLU A 115 9.42 3.21 -6.82
CA GLU A 115 8.02 3.62 -6.90
C GLU A 115 7.31 2.94 -8.08
N GLY A 116 6.08 2.50 -7.82
CA GLY A 116 5.27 1.78 -8.82
C GLY A 116 5.65 0.30 -9.00
N LYS A 117 6.60 -0.20 -8.20
CA LYS A 117 7.02 -1.60 -8.18
C LYS A 117 7.07 -2.14 -6.74
N ASP A 118 7.89 -1.52 -5.90
CA ASP A 118 8.15 -1.97 -4.54
C ASP A 118 7.37 -1.14 -3.51
N PHE A 119 7.01 0.09 -3.83
CA PHE A 119 6.15 0.94 -3.02
C PHE A 119 5.25 1.85 -3.87
N PHE A 120 4.12 2.27 -3.30
CA PHE A 120 3.07 2.98 -4.01
C PHE A 120 2.56 4.16 -3.16
N PRO A 121 2.98 5.41 -3.45
CA PRO A 121 2.40 6.60 -2.83
C PRO A 121 0.92 6.75 -3.25
N ILE A 122 0.04 6.89 -2.28
CA ILE A 122 -1.39 7.05 -2.52
C ILE A 122 -1.76 8.52 -2.42
N LYS A 123 -2.37 9.04 -3.48
CA LYS A 123 -2.89 10.41 -3.54
C LYS A 123 -4.40 10.39 -3.63
N ASP A 124 -5.05 11.02 -2.68
CA ASP A 124 -6.51 11.22 -2.67
C ASP A 124 -6.91 12.35 -3.62
N ASN A 125 -8.07 12.22 -4.23
CA ASN A 125 -8.62 13.21 -5.16
C ASN A 125 -9.32 14.39 -4.47
N CYS A 126 -9.34 14.43 -3.15
CA CYS A 126 -9.89 15.51 -2.33
C CYS A 126 -11.37 15.85 -2.65
N LEU A 127 -12.17 14.84 -2.97
CA LEU A 127 -13.58 15.03 -3.30
C LEU A 127 -14.52 15.05 -2.09
N THR A 128 -14.01 14.75 -0.90
CA THR A 128 -14.82 14.61 0.32
C THR A 128 -14.28 15.41 1.50
N GLU A 129 -13.33 14.85 2.26
CA GLU A 129 -12.94 15.39 3.57
C GLU A 129 -11.65 16.22 3.55
N MET A 130 -10.81 16.06 2.53
CA MET A 130 -9.46 16.65 2.52
C MET A 130 -9.36 17.83 1.56
N GLU A 131 -8.56 18.83 1.97
CA GLU A 131 -8.17 19.92 1.11
C GLU A 131 -6.98 19.50 0.23
N PRO A 132 -6.95 19.93 -1.05
CA PRO A 132 -5.82 19.65 -1.93
C PRO A 132 -4.52 20.31 -1.46
N GLU A 133 -3.44 19.56 -1.41
CA GLU A 133 -2.08 20.09 -1.19
C GLU A 133 -1.36 20.38 -2.51
N GLU A 134 -1.79 19.76 -3.60
CA GLU A 134 -1.25 19.94 -4.94
C GLU A 134 -2.34 19.75 -5.99
N TYR A 135 -2.07 20.17 -7.22
CA TYR A 135 -2.96 19.96 -8.36
C TYR A 135 -2.20 19.25 -9.47
N ASP A 136 -2.83 18.25 -10.09
CA ASP A 136 -2.26 17.57 -11.25
C ASP A 136 -2.39 18.42 -12.52
N GLU A 137 -1.81 17.92 -13.62
CA GLU A 137 -1.83 18.58 -14.92
C GLU A 137 -3.23 18.84 -15.49
N ASN A 138 -4.24 18.13 -15.02
CA ASN A 138 -5.65 18.31 -15.38
C ASN A 138 -6.39 19.26 -14.41
N GLY A 139 -5.70 19.83 -13.43
CA GLY A 139 -6.27 20.71 -12.41
C GLY A 139 -7.04 19.96 -11.32
N THR A 140 -6.90 18.64 -11.21
CA THR A 140 -7.52 17.86 -10.13
C THR A 140 -6.69 17.98 -8.85
N GLY A 141 -7.36 18.40 -7.77
CA GLY A 141 -6.72 18.49 -6.46
C GLY A 141 -6.28 17.12 -5.93
N ARG A 142 -5.09 17.06 -5.34
CA ARG A 142 -4.47 15.85 -4.82
C ARG A 142 -3.86 16.10 -3.44
N THR A 143 -3.93 15.09 -2.60
CA THR A 143 -3.24 15.07 -1.30
C THR A 143 -2.62 13.71 -1.07
N LEU A 144 -1.32 13.68 -0.80
CA LEU A 144 -0.60 12.46 -0.41
C LEU A 144 -1.07 12.03 0.98
N THR A 145 -1.54 10.79 1.13
CA THR A 145 -2.24 10.30 2.33
C THR A 145 -1.48 9.22 3.09
#